data_af720a899271e6d72694169fe9d35f54
#
_entry.id   af720a899271e6d72694169fe9d35f54
#
_cell.length_a   1.000
_cell.length_b   1.000
_cell.length_c   1.000
_cell.angle_alpha   90.00
_cell.angle_beta   90.00
_cell.angle_gamma   90.00
#
_symmetry.space_group_name_H-M   'P 1'
#
loop_
_entity.id
_entity.type
_entity.pdbx_description
1 polymer ?
#
loop_
_entity_poly.entity_id
_entity_poly.type
_entity_poly.pdbx_seq_one_letter_code
_entity_poly.pdbx_strand_id
1 'polypeptide(L)'
;MTSPTGHAPEPWHIIQVPAVPSTDHPDAWAYHGMSAVERAAETANLGHDDLARPVEQLVSGMLHQEYARKLRFLAVLDRPGGGAPTPDDAVGFGFVALPLTENTHTADVFVVVHPDHRHRGIGTALADRAELAAAHVGRTTFFSWSLSPREAADGEDALVPATGAGRLPADFTGVRFALDRGYSLEQVERMSRLDLPVDAEELAAFETEARAKAGDDYRTHTWEGIPEEWYEAYGQLMTRMSTDAPQGALDFGEETWDAERVRVYLAERAASGQRLLTTLVEHVPSGEVAGGTSFLLQDGKPAFVFQEETIALKSHRGHRLGMLVKAVNLRELAARYPQTERVHTFNAEENAHMLGINVALGFRPSGAEAILQKRLPTPPK
;
A
#
# COMPACT_ATOMS: atom_id res chain seq x y z
N MET A 1 48.12 4.33 -8.91
CA MET A 1 46.92 5.19 -8.99
C MET A 1 46.23 4.88 -10.30
N THR A 2 45.32 3.93 -10.31
CA THR A 2 44.48 3.60 -11.50
C THR A 2 43.22 4.46 -11.41
N SER A 3 43.08 5.40 -12.35
CA SER A 3 41.88 6.20 -12.52
C SER A 3 40.69 5.28 -12.76
N PRO A 4 39.52 5.51 -12.13
CA PRO A 4 38.32 4.77 -12.52
C PRO A 4 37.97 5.18 -13.95
N THR A 5 37.90 4.22 -14.84
CA THR A 5 37.35 4.38 -16.18
C THR A 5 35.88 4.76 -16.05
N GLY A 6 35.59 6.07 -16.08
CA GLY A 6 34.24 6.58 -16.15
C GLY A 6 33.62 6.13 -17.46
N HIS A 7 32.82 5.07 -17.43
CA HIS A 7 31.90 4.78 -18.51
C HIS A 7 30.89 5.93 -18.59
N ALA A 8 30.69 6.48 -19.79
CA ALA A 8 29.58 7.39 -20.04
C ALA A 8 28.30 6.67 -19.60
N PRO A 9 27.35 7.38 -18.94
CA PRO A 9 26.11 6.76 -18.54
C PRO A 9 25.43 6.15 -19.77
N GLU A 10 25.01 4.88 -19.65
CA GLU A 10 24.27 4.21 -20.70
C GLU A 10 23.03 5.01 -21.06
N PRO A 11 22.77 5.27 -22.35
CA PRO A 11 21.58 5.99 -22.77
C PRO A 11 20.31 5.20 -22.44
N TRP A 12 19.22 5.91 -22.17
CA TRP A 12 17.92 5.33 -21.85
C TRP A 12 16.79 6.20 -22.39
N HIS A 13 15.61 5.60 -22.56
CA HIS A 13 14.41 6.31 -22.98
C HIS A 13 13.20 5.82 -22.17
N ILE A 14 12.08 6.57 -22.23
CA ILE A 14 10.83 6.20 -21.55
C ILE A 14 9.81 5.72 -22.56
N ILE A 15 9.22 4.57 -22.27
CA ILE A 15 8.06 4.03 -23.00
C ILE A 15 6.82 4.05 -22.08
N GLN A 16 5.65 4.16 -22.70
CA GLN A 16 4.39 3.85 -22.01
C GLN A 16 4.13 2.36 -22.14
N VAL A 17 3.87 1.67 -21.02
CA VAL A 17 3.66 0.23 -21.00
C VAL A 17 2.21 -0.07 -21.36
N PRO A 18 1.95 -0.88 -22.42
CA PRO A 18 0.61 -1.30 -22.76
C PRO A 18 0.04 -2.31 -21.75
N ALA A 19 -1.27 -2.39 -21.60
CA ALA A 19 -1.91 -3.52 -20.93
C ALA A 19 -1.68 -4.81 -21.76
N VAL A 20 -1.43 -5.91 -21.04
CA VAL A 20 -1.23 -7.24 -21.66
C VAL A 20 -2.18 -8.25 -21.01
N PRO A 21 -2.64 -9.26 -21.74
CA PRO A 21 -3.65 -10.21 -21.23
C PRO A 21 -3.08 -11.22 -20.21
N SER A 22 -1.78 -11.44 -20.18
CA SER A 22 -1.13 -12.42 -19.30
C SER A 22 0.35 -12.12 -19.12
N THR A 23 0.96 -12.77 -18.14
CA THR A 23 2.41 -12.67 -17.87
C THR A 23 3.28 -13.34 -18.93
N ASP A 24 2.72 -14.20 -19.78
CA ASP A 24 3.44 -14.88 -20.87
C ASP A 24 3.37 -14.11 -22.21
N HIS A 25 2.64 -13.00 -22.26
CA HIS A 25 2.55 -12.16 -23.46
C HIS A 25 3.93 -11.61 -23.84
N PRO A 26 4.29 -11.49 -25.15
CA PRO A 26 5.59 -10.95 -25.57
C PRO A 26 5.93 -9.60 -24.95
N ASP A 27 4.96 -8.69 -24.81
CA ASP A 27 5.16 -7.38 -24.18
C ASP A 27 5.16 -7.41 -22.64
N ALA A 28 4.93 -8.58 -22.01
CA ALA A 28 4.98 -8.71 -20.56
C ALA A 28 6.40 -8.56 -19.98
N TRP A 29 7.44 -8.58 -20.84
CA TRP A 29 8.81 -8.27 -20.42
C TRP A 29 8.91 -6.98 -19.61
N ALA A 30 8.11 -5.97 -19.96
CA ALA A 30 8.07 -4.69 -19.24
C ALA A 30 7.59 -4.84 -17.80
N TYR A 31 6.62 -5.72 -17.55
CA TYR A 31 6.11 -6.02 -16.20
C TYR A 31 7.10 -6.86 -15.39
N HIS A 32 7.77 -7.81 -16.02
CA HIS A 32 8.87 -8.56 -15.39
C HIS A 32 9.99 -7.60 -14.98
N GLY A 33 10.36 -6.66 -15.85
CA GLY A 33 11.34 -5.61 -15.55
C GLY A 33 10.91 -4.70 -14.40
N MET A 34 9.65 -4.23 -14.39
CA MET A 34 9.12 -3.42 -13.27
C MET A 34 9.17 -4.18 -11.95
N SER A 35 8.74 -5.44 -11.91
CA SER A 35 8.81 -6.27 -10.71
C SER A 35 10.25 -6.47 -10.22
N ALA A 36 11.22 -6.65 -11.14
CA ALA A 36 12.63 -6.75 -10.80
C ALA A 36 13.18 -5.45 -10.20
N VAL A 37 12.86 -4.30 -10.80
CA VAL A 37 13.24 -2.97 -10.32
C VAL A 37 12.66 -2.72 -8.91
N GLU A 38 11.40 -3.07 -8.69
CA GLU A 38 10.74 -2.89 -7.40
C GLU A 38 11.40 -3.75 -6.31
N ARG A 39 11.64 -5.02 -6.59
CA ARG A 39 12.37 -5.92 -5.67
C ARG A 39 13.76 -5.42 -5.33
N ALA A 40 14.53 -4.97 -6.34
CA ALA A 40 15.85 -4.42 -6.11
C ALA A 40 15.80 -3.15 -5.24
N ALA A 41 14.83 -2.26 -5.51
CA ALA A 41 14.66 -1.02 -4.76
C ALA A 41 14.25 -1.27 -3.29
N GLU A 42 13.30 -2.20 -3.05
CA GLU A 42 12.86 -2.55 -1.71
C GLU A 42 13.94 -3.30 -0.92
N THR A 43 14.60 -4.28 -1.53
CA THR A 43 15.73 -4.98 -0.89
C THR A 43 16.83 -4.00 -0.47
N ALA A 44 17.17 -3.04 -1.34
CA ALA A 44 18.17 -2.02 -1.01
C ALA A 44 17.70 -1.06 0.10
N ASN A 45 16.39 -0.81 0.20
CA ASN A 45 15.82 0.12 1.17
C ASN A 45 15.46 -0.55 2.50
N LEU A 46 14.79 -1.72 2.47
CA LEU A 46 14.22 -2.39 3.64
C LEU A 46 15.00 -3.63 4.09
N GLY A 47 15.91 -4.14 3.25
CA GLY A 47 16.60 -5.42 3.47
C GLY A 47 15.80 -6.66 3.08
N HIS A 48 14.58 -6.49 2.56
CA HIS A 48 13.70 -7.55 2.05
C HIS A 48 12.82 -7.01 0.92
N ASP A 49 12.15 -7.90 0.18
CA ASP A 49 11.28 -7.59 -0.96
C ASP A 49 9.81 -8.02 -0.72
N ASP A 50 9.39 -8.11 0.53
CA ASP A 50 8.03 -8.56 0.87
C ASP A 50 6.95 -7.75 0.19
N LEU A 51 7.10 -6.42 0.17
CA LEU A 51 6.11 -5.50 -0.38
C LEU A 51 6.19 -5.34 -1.90
N ALA A 52 7.27 -5.83 -2.54
CA ALA A 52 7.42 -5.75 -4.00
C ALA A 52 6.32 -6.55 -4.70
N ARG A 53 5.67 -5.92 -5.67
CA ARG A 53 4.55 -6.53 -6.40
C ARG A 53 5.03 -7.60 -7.37
N PRO A 54 4.45 -8.81 -7.34
CA PRO A 54 4.73 -9.83 -8.34
C PRO A 54 4.17 -9.40 -9.71
N VAL A 55 4.67 -10.04 -10.76
CA VAL A 55 4.30 -9.71 -12.16
C VAL A 55 2.81 -9.87 -12.41
N GLU A 56 2.19 -10.89 -11.83
CA GLU A 56 0.77 -11.18 -11.91
C GLU A 56 -0.08 -10.00 -11.40
N GLN A 57 0.31 -9.41 -10.28
CA GLN A 57 -0.37 -8.24 -9.71
C GLN A 57 -0.19 -7.00 -10.59
N LEU A 58 1.00 -6.80 -11.16
CA LEU A 58 1.26 -5.69 -12.06
C LEU A 58 0.45 -5.79 -13.36
N VAL A 59 0.32 -6.99 -13.94
CA VAL A 59 -0.47 -7.26 -15.15
C VAL A 59 -1.97 -7.12 -14.83
N SER A 60 -2.47 -7.83 -13.80
CA SER A 60 -3.87 -7.78 -13.40
C SER A 60 -4.33 -6.35 -13.11
N GLY A 61 -3.53 -5.57 -12.38
CA GLY A 61 -3.86 -4.18 -12.07
C GLY A 61 -4.03 -3.27 -13.30
N MET A 62 -3.46 -3.64 -14.46
CA MET A 62 -3.68 -2.89 -15.71
C MET A 62 -4.91 -3.36 -16.50
N LEU A 63 -5.41 -4.54 -16.22
CA LEU A 63 -6.64 -5.07 -16.84
C LEU A 63 -7.89 -4.55 -16.13
N HIS A 64 -7.82 -4.32 -14.82
CA HIS A 64 -8.92 -3.80 -14.01
C HIS A 64 -8.82 -2.28 -13.87
N GLN A 65 -9.67 -1.57 -14.61
CA GLN A 65 -9.68 -0.10 -14.68
C GLN A 65 -11.07 0.49 -14.43
N GLU A 66 -11.95 -0.23 -13.75
CA GLU A 66 -13.34 0.14 -13.53
C GLU A 66 -13.47 1.38 -12.64
N TYR A 67 -12.68 1.46 -11.57
CA TYR A 67 -12.72 2.56 -10.59
C TYR A 67 -11.54 3.52 -10.67
N ALA A 68 -10.45 3.13 -11.35
CA ALA A 68 -9.29 4.00 -11.58
C ALA A 68 -8.63 3.68 -12.91
N ARG A 69 -8.40 4.71 -13.74
CA ARG A 69 -7.55 4.57 -14.92
C ARG A 69 -6.09 4.54 -14.48
N LYS A 70 -5.40 3.45 -14.82
CA LYS A 70 -3.99 3.23 -14.45
C LYS A 70 -3.08 3.39 -15.67
N LEU A 71 -1.95 4.09 -15.51
CA LEU A 71 -0.92 4.26 -16.52
C LEU A 71 0.43 3.85 -15.94
N ARG A 72 1.29 3.26 -16.77
CA ARG A 72 2.65 2.90 -16.40
C ARG A 72 3.64 3.38 -17.44
N PHE A 73 4.74 3.92 -16.97
CA PHE A 73 5.87 4.39 -17.78
C PHE A 73 7.12 3.62 -17.34
N LEU A 74 7.93 3.15 -18.29
CA LEU A 74 9.14 2.38 -18.02
C LEU A 74 10.34 3.10 -18.63
N ALA A 75 11.38 3.32 -17.84
CA ALA A 75 12.68 3.73 -18.32
C ALA A 75 13.49 2.48 -18.73
N VAL A 76 13.93 2.46 -19.97
CA VAL A 76 14.56 1.31 -20.64
C VAL A 76 15.94 1.72 -21.14
N LEU A 77 16.96 0.91 -20.87
CA LEU A 77 18.30 1.10 -21.43
C LEU A 77 18.30 0.91 -22.95
N ASP A 78 19.05 1.74 -23.65
CA ASP A 78 19.28 1.59 -25.07
C ASP A 78 20.35 0.51 -25.33
N ARG A 79 19.98 -0.51 -26.09
CA ARG A 79 20.93 -1.58 -26.43
C ARG A 79 21.86 -1.18 -27.57
N PRO A 80 23.19 -1.28 -27.40
CA PRO A 80 24.11 -1.12 -28.50
C PRO A 80 23.81 -2.13 -29.62
N GLY A 81 23.60 -1.63 -30.85
CA GLY A 81 23.32 -2.47 -32.01
C GLY A 81 21.85 -2.82 -32.26
N GLY A 82 20.93 -2.32 -31.42
CA GLY A 82 19.50 -2.61 -31.53
C GLY A 82 19.14 -4.01 -31.04
N GLY A 83 17.88 -4.25 -30.83
CA GLY A 83 17.33 -5.54 -30.35
C GLY A 83 16.05 -5.29 -29.56
N ALA A 84 15.21 -6.33 -29.45
CA ALA A 84 14.04 -6.24 -28.58
C ALA A 84 14.49 -6.08 -27.11
N PRO A 85 13.88 -5.17 -26.34
CA PRO A 85 14.19 -5.02 -24.93
C PRO A 85 13.80 -6.26 -24.13
N THR A 86 14.49 -6.47 -23.02
CA THR A 86 14.24 -7.56 -22.08
C THR A 86 13.97 -6.99 -20.68
N PRO A 87 13.52 -7.80 -19.70
CA PRO A 87 13.33 -7.35 -18.33
C PRO A 87 14.56 -6.67 -17.71
N ASP A 88 15.77 -7.11 -18.08
CA ASP A 88 17.05 -6.57 -17.55
C ASP A 88 17.36 -5.15 -18.06
N ASP A 89 16.70 -4.69 -19.11
CA ASP A 89 16.86 -3.32 -19.60
C ASP A 89 16.02 -2.31 -18.83
N ALA A 90 15.10 -2.77 -17.98
CA ALA A 90 14.27 -1.91 -17.15
C ALA A 90 15.09 -1.32 -15.99
N VAL A 91 15.17 0.01 -15.90
CA VAL A 91 15.97 0.69 -14.88
C VAL A 91 15.16 1.61 -13.96
N GLY A 92 13.87 1.76 -14.22
CA GLY A 92 12.95 2.50 -13.38
C GLY A 92 11.57 2.55 -14.01
N PHE A 93 10.55 2.81 -13.20
CA PHE A 93 9.20 2.98 -13.71
C PHE A 93 8.44 4.07 -12.96
N GLY A 94 7.44 4.64 -13.62
CA GLY A 94 6.45 5.56 -13.07
C GLY A 94 5.06 4.96 -13.17
N PHE A 95 4.23 5.27 -12.18
CA PHE A 95 2.84 4.84 -12.09
C PHE A 95 1.93 6.04 -11.89
N VAL A 96 0.77 5.99 -12.51
CA VAL A 96 -0.32 6.93 -12.30
C VAL A 96 -1.62 6.15 -12.12
N ALA A 97 -2.38 6.46 -11.07
CA ALA A 97 -3.77 6.05 -10.94
C ALA A 97 -4.67 7.29 -10.89
N LEU A 98 -5.75 7.25 -11.66
CA LEU A 98 -6.69 8.35 -11.85
C LEU A 98 -8.07 7.86 -11.41
N PRO A 99 -8.55 8.18 -10.20
CA PRO A 99 -9.89 7.84 -9.76
C PRO A 99 -10.97 8.28 -10.77
N LEU A 100 -12.00 7.46 -10.98
CA LEU A 100 -13.04 7.68 -12.01
C LEU A 100 -14.41 8.03 -11.44
N THR A 101 -14.67 7.71 -10.17
CA THR A 101 -15.97 7.93 -9.51
C THR A 101 -15.91 9.07 -8.50
N GLU A 102 -15.26 8.85 -7.37
CA GLU A 102 -14.99 9.88 -6.35
C GLU A 102 -13.57 10.42 -6.51
N ASN A 103 -13.21 11.47 -5.79
CA ASN A 103 -11.86 12.05 -5.76
C ASN A 103 -11.27 12.33 -7.16
N THR A 104 -12.14 12.64 -8.14
CA THR A 104 -11.76 12.78 -9.55
C THR A 104 -10.86 13.99 -9.86
N HIS A 105 -10.54 14.80 -8.87
CA HIS A 105 -9.54 15.87 -8.95
C HIS A 105 -8.14 15.39 -8.57
N THR A 106 -7.99 14.18 -8.06
CA THR A 106 -6.74 13.61 -7.58
C THR A 106 -6.08 12.66 -8.57
N ALA A 107 -4.81 12.37 -8.34
CA ALA A 107 -4.06 11.28 -8.98
C ALA A 107 -3.02 10.72 -8.00
N ASP A 108 -2.86 9.40 -7.97
CA ASP A 108 -1.70 8.79 -7.35
C ASP A 108 -0.55 8.79 -8.35
N VAL A 109 0.60 9.28 -7.92
CA VAL A 109 1.80 9.38 -8.75
C VAL A 109 3.00 8.93 -7.96
N PHE A 110 3.68 7.87 -8.39
CA PHE A 110 4.96 7.51 -7.80
C PHE A 110 5.95 6.97 -8.82
N VAL A 111 7.23 6.97 -8.45
CA VAL A 111 8.32 6.49 -9.29
C VAL A 111 9.27 5.61 -8.48
N VAL A 112 9.78 4.58 -9.15
CA VAL A 112 10.81 3.70 -8.59
C VAL A 112 11.98 3.66 -9.57
N VAL A 113 13.22 3.76 -9.06
CA VAL A 113 14.45 3.66 -9.85
C VAL A 113 15.33 2.58 -9.24
N HIS A 114 15.81 1.68 -10.09
CA HIS A 114 16.76 0.64 -9.69
C HIS A 114 17.96 1.27 -8.96
N PRO A 115 18.41 0.75 -7.83
CA PRO A 115 19.47 1.37 -7.01
C PRO A 115 20.72 1.76 -7.81
N ASP A 116 21.19 0.90 -8.70
CA ASP A 116 22.41 1.11 -9.50
C ASP A 116 22.24 2.19 -10.59
N HIS A 117 21.00 2.61 -10.86
CA HIS A 117 20.69 3.59 -11.89
C HIS A 117 20.16 4.93 -11.33
N ARG A 118 20.20 5.10 -9.99
CA ARG A 118 19.84 6.37 -9.33
C ARG A 118 20.83 7.49 -9.69
N HIS A 119 20.41 8.73 -9.46
CA HIS A 119 21.20 9.95 -9.71
C HIS A 119 21.60 10.17 -11.20
N ARG A 120 20.87 9.56 -12.16
CA ARG A 120 21.06 9.70 -13.61
C ARG A 120 19.90 10.47 -14.29
N GLY A 121 19.05 11.17 -13.53
CA GLY A 121 17.89 11.90 -14.05
C GLY A 121 16.65 11.03 -14.34
N ILE A 122 16.73 9.71 -14.23
CA ILE A 122 15.64 8.78 -14.54
C ILE A 122 14.39 9.08 -13.72
N GLY A 123 14.54 9.20 -12.40
CA GLY A 123 13.41 9.50 -11.50
C GLY A 123 12.72 10.81 -11.85
N THR A 124 13.49 11.86 -12.18
CA THR A 124 12.94 13.16 -12.59
C THR A 124 12.13 13.03 -13.87
N ALA A 125 12.66 12.38 -14.90
CA ALA A 125 11.96 12.23 -16.18
C ALA A 125 10.70 11.35 -16.07
N LEU A 126 10.74 10.30 -15.25
CA LEU A 126 9.56 9.46 -14.96
C LEU A 126 8.49 10.26 -14.22
N ALA A 127 8.88 11.04 -13.20
CA ALA A 127 7.95 11.88 -12.45
C ALA A 127 7.33 12.97 -13.31
N ASP A 128 8.14 13.64 -14.16
CA ASP A 128 7.64 14.64 -15.12
C ASP A 128 6.61 14.03 -16.06
N ARG A 129 6.88 12.82 -16.57
CA ARG A 129 5.95 12.12 -17.46
C ARG A 129 4.66 11.73 -16.76
N ALA A 130 4.73 11.25 -15.54
CA ALA A 130 3.59 10.82 -14.73
C ALA A 130 2.71 12.02 -14.32
N GLU A 131 3.32 13.08 -13.76
CA GLU A 131 2.63 14.30 -13.36
C GLU A 131 1.97 15.00 -14.57
N LEU A 132 2.67 15.04 -15.72
CA LEU A 132 2.13 15.60 -16.95
C LEU A 132 0.91 14.82 -17.44
N ALA A 133 0.95 13.48 -17.37
CA ALA A 133 -0.18 12.63 -17.77
C ALA A 133 -1.41 12.86 -16.89
N ALA A 134 -1.23 13.03 -15.57
CA ALA A 134 -2.30 13.36 -14.64
C ALA A 134 -2.85 14.78 -14.87
N ALA A 135 -1.97 15.78 -14.99
CA ALA A 135 -2.37 17.17 -15.24
C ALA A 135 -3.12 17.34 -16.57
N HIS A 136 -2.71 16.61 -17.62
CA HIS A 136 -3.34 16.69 -18.95
C HIS A 136 -4.83 16.27 -18.93
N VAL A 137 -5.24 15.43 -18.00
CA VAL A 137 -6.64 15.02 -17.81
C VAL A 137 -7.33 15.78 -16.68
N GLY A 138 -6.77 16.93 -16.27
CA GLY A 138 -7.40 17.87 -15.34
C GLY A 138 -7.25 17.52 -13.86
N ARG A 139 -6.32 16.61 -13.49
CA ARG A 139 -6.04 16.35 -12.07
C ARG A 139 -5.25 17.51 -11.48
N THR A 140 -5.63 17.95 -10.30
CA THR A 140 -5.05 19.13 -9.63
C THR A 140 -4.36 18.81 -8.32
N THR A 141 -4.62 17.65 -7.75
CA THR A 141 -3.99 17.16 -6.51
C THR A 141 -3.30 15.83 -6.78
N PHE A 142 -2.01 15.73 -6.49
CA PHE A 142 -1.22 14.52 -6.66
C PHE A 142 -0.82 13.97 -5.29
N PHE A 143 -1.05 12.69 -5.09
CA PHE A 143 -0.54 11.93 -3.95
C PHE A 143 0.68 11.13 -4.35
N SER A 144 1.59 10.98 -3.42
CA SER A 144 2.76 10.12 -3.54
C SER A 144 3.12 9.58 -2.16
N TRP A 145 3.85 8.48 -2.12
CA TRP A 145 4.34 7.91 -0.86
C TRP A 145 5.78 7.46 -1.02
N SER A 146 6.49 7.42 0.10
CA SER A 146 7.88 7.00 0.13
C SER A 146 8.19 6.33 1.46
N LEU A 147 8.63 5.06 1.39
CA LEU A 147 8.88 4.22 2.54
C LEU A 147 10.34 4.34 3.00
N SER A 148 10.52 4.84 4.22
CA SER A 148 11.79 4.88 4.93
C SER A 148 11.98 3.60 5.75
N PRO A 149 13.19 3.02 5.81
CA PRO A 149 13.46 1.83 6.62
C PRO A 149 13.36 2.07 8.13
N ARG A 150 13.20 3.31 8.56
CA ARG A 150 13.11 3.69 9.98
C ARG A 150 12.47 5.07 10.15
N GLU A 151 11.99 5.33 11.32
CA GLU A 151 11.73 6.69 11.79
C GLU A 151 13.04 7.42 12.11
N ALA A 152 13.00 8.77 12.17
CA ALA A 152 14.12 9.54 12.65
C ALA A 152 14.35 9.30 14.15
N ALA A 153 15.60 9.13 14.57
CA ALA A 153 15.96 8.95 15.97
C ALA A 153 15.78 10.26 16.76
N ASP A 154 15.73 10.14 18.10
CA ASP A 154 15.69 11.32 18.97
C ASP A 154 16.95 12.16 18.81
N GLY A 155 16.74 13.47 18.59
CA GLY A 155 17.84 14.42 18.38
C GLY A 155 18.42 14.43 16.95
N GLU A 156 17.93 13.57 16.06
CA GLU A 156 18.26 13.59 14.64
C GLU A 156 17.44 14.67 13.91
N ASP A 157 18.03 15.29 12.88
CA ASP A 157 17.30 16.17 11.99
C ASP A 157 16.17 15.39 11.31
N ALA A 158 14.95 15.89 11.42
CA ALA A 158 13.77 15.18 10.97
C ALA A 158 12.82 16.07 10.19
N LEU A 159 12.15 15.43 9.22
CA LEU A 159 10.94 15.94 8.57
C LEU A 159 9.74 15.53 9.42
N VAL A 160 8.90 16.49 9.77
CA VAL A 160 7.70 16.29 10.57
C VAL A 160 6.51 16.80 9.77
N PRO A 161 5.43 16.04 9.63
CA PRO A 161 4.23 16.49 8.94
C PRO A 161 3.49 17.58 9.72
N ALA A 162 2.54 18.25 9.07
CA ALA A 162 1.71 19.27 9.72
C ALA A 162 0.87 18.73 10.90
N THR A 163 0.56 17.44 10.92
CA THR A 163 -0.10 16.74 12.05
C THR A 163 0.73 16.76 13.33
N GLY A 164 2.06 16.93 13.22
CA GLY A 164 2.99 16.84 14.35
C GLY A 164 3.24 15.41 14.84
N ALA A 165 2.65 14.40 14.21
CA ALA A 165 2.79 12.99 14.56
C ALA A 165 3.68 12.27 13.55
N GLY A 166 4.63 11.47 14.04
CA GLY A 166 5.64 10.78 13.24
C GLY A 166 6.77 11.69 12.75
N ARG A 167 7.87 11.08 12.36
CA ARG A 167 9.08 11.79 11.93
C ARG A 167 9.94 10.92 11.02
N LEU A 168 10.46 11.51 9.96
CA LEU A 168 11.33 10.85 9.00
C LEU A 168 12.72 11.48 9.01
N PRO A 169 13.81 10.72 8.73
CA PRO A 169 15.13 11.31 8.60
C PRO A 169 15.15 12.43 7.56
N ALA A 170 15.71 13.58 7.90
CA ALA A 170 15.68 14.75 7.03
C ALA A 170 16.46 14.55 5.71
N ASP A 171 17.39 13.60 5.68
CA ASP A 171 18.22 13.24 4.52
C ASP A 171 17.62 12.09 3.68
N PHE A 172 16.44 11.56 4.06
CA PHE A 172 15.84 10.44 3.33
C PHE A 172 15.53 10.83 1.87
N THR A 173 16.25 10.22 0.95
CA THR A 173 16.29 10.62 -0.46
C THR A 173 14.92 10.61 -1.15
N GLY A 174 14.08 9.61 -0.87
CA GLY A 174 12.76 9.51 -1.50
C GLY A 174 11.85 10.69 -1.16
N VAL A 175 11.82 11.09 0.12
CA VAL A 175 11.03 12.25 0.56
C VAL A 175 11.63 13.56 0.06
N ARG A 176 12.95 13.72 0.14
CA ARG A 176 13.64 14.91 -0.40
C ARG A 176 13.33 15.12 -1.88
N PHE A 177 13.38 14.06 -2.67
CA PHE A 177 13.04 14.12 -4.09
C PHE A 177 11.61 14.65 -4.32
N ALA A 178 10.63 14.20 -3.53
CA ALA A 178 9.26 14.69 -3.64
C ALA A 178 9.11 16.14 -3.17
N LEU A 179 9.75 16.52 -2.06
CA LEU A 179 9.73 17.91 -1.55
C LEU A 179 10.34 18.89 -2.57
N ASP A 180 11.46 18.52 -3.21
CA ASP A 180 12.11 19.34 -4.25
C ASP A 180 11.23 19.50 -5.49
N ARG A 181 10.23 18.62 -5.68
CA ARG A 181 9.21 18.71 -6.73
C ARG A 181 7.95 19.46 -6.32
N GLY A 182 7.92 20.03 -5.12
CA GLY A 182 6.81 20.82 -4.61
C GLY A 182 5.69 20.00 -3.95
N TYR A 183 5.97 18.74 -3.57
CA TYR A 183 5.11 18.02 -2.65
C TYR A 183 5.32 18.52 -1.22
N SER A 184 4.29 18.39 -0.39
CA SER A 184 4.34 18.59 1.06
C SER A 184 4.16 17.26 1.78
N LEU A 185 4.81 17.10 2.93
CA LEU A 185 4.63 15.95 3.80
C LEU A 185 3.38 16.17 4.66
N GLU A 186 2.31 15.44 4.39
CA GLU A 186 1.02 15.63 5.05
C GLU A 186 0.84 14.69 6.25
N GLN A 187 1.35 13.46 6.15
CA GLN A 187 1.19 12.43 7.18
C GLN A 187 2.41 11.50 7.18
N VAL A 188 2.70 10.90 8.33
CA VAL A 188 3.63 9.78 8.47
C VAL A 188 2.87 8.58 8.98
N GLU A 189 3.02 7.45 8.32
CA GLU A 189 2.49 6.17 8.75
C GLU A 189 3.62 5.30 9.29
N ARG A 190 3.41 4.72 10.47
CA ARG A 190 4.31 3.73 11.01
C ARG A 190 4.11 2.41 10.28
N MET A 191 5.17 1.90 9.67
CA MET A 191 5.24 0.50 9.28
C MET A 191 5.56 -0.33 10.53
N SER A 192 4.74 -1.32 10.81
CA SER A 192 4.95 -2.25 11.92
C SER A 192 4.99 -3.69 11.42
N ARG A 193 5.81 -4.50 12.08
CA ARG A 193 5.95 -5.93 11.81
C ARG A 193 5.65 -6.74 13.07
N LEU A 194 4.90 -7.82 12.90
CA LEU A 194 4.70 -8.87 13.90
C LEU A 194 5.38 -10.14 13.42
N ASP A 195 6.31 -10.67 14.21
CA ASP A 195 6.91 -11.98 13.93
C ASP A 195 5.98 -13.09 14.45
N LEU A 196 5.85 -14.16 13.67
CA LEU A 196 5.01 -15.31 13.98
C LEU A 196 5.88 -16.55 14.27
N PRO A 197 5.39 -17.52 15.07
CA PRO A 197 4.10 -17.49 15.75
C PRO A 197 4.07 -16.56 16.95
N VAL A 198 2.91 -15.97 17.24
CA VAL A 198 2.66 -15.30 18.53
C VAL A 198 2.43 -16.35 19.61
N ASP A 199 2.61 -15.97 20.88
CA ASP A 199 2.26 -16.83 22.00
C ASP A 199 0.76 -17.15 22.00
N ALA A 200 0.41 -18.43 21.93
CA ALA A 200 -0.97 -18.87 21.78
C ALA A 200 -1.82 -18.62 23.04
N GLU A 201 -1.22 -18.68 24.23
CA GLU A 201 -1.92 -18.42 25.49
C GLU A 201 -2.19 -16.93 25.65
N GLU A 202 -1.22 -16.09 25.31
CA GLU A 202 -1.38 -14.63 25.32
C GLU A 202 -2.44 -14.18 24.30
N LEU A 203 -2.42 -14.72 23.07
CA LEU A 203 -3.41 -14.43 22.05
C LEU A 203 -4.82 -14.85 22.48
N ALA A 204 -4.97 -16.04 23.11
CA ALA A 204 -6.23 -16.52 23.63
C ALA A 204 -6.73 -15.66 24.81
N ALA A 205 -5.83 -15.12 25.63
CA ALA A 205 -6.18 -14.19 26.70
C ALA A 205 -6.75 -12.88 26.15
N PHE A 206 -6.11 -12.30 25.11
CA PHE A 206 -6.62 -11.09 24.42
C PHE A 206 -8.00 -11.34 23.80
N GLU A 207 -8.20 -12.47 23.11
CA GLU A 207 -9.51 -12.84 22.54
C GLU A 207 -10.56 -12.95 23.63
N THR A 208 -10.27 -13.66 24.73
CA THR A 208 -11.20 -13.88 25.86
C THR A 208 -11.60 -12.55 26.51
N GLU A 209 -10.64 -11.70 26.82
CA GLU A 209 -10.91 -10.39 27.43
C GLU A 209 -11.71 -9.48 26.47
N ALA A 210 -11.37 -9.48 25.18
CA ALA A 210 -12.09 -8.69 24.20
C ALA A 210 -13.54 -9.19 24.02
N ARG A 211 -13.78 -10.52 23.99
CA ARG A 211 -15.13 -11.10 23.96
C ARG A 211 -15.94 -10.75 25.19
N ALA A 212 -15.34 -10.86 26.37
CA ALA A 212 -16.02 -10.50 27.62
C ALA A 212 -16.45 -9.01 27.64
N LYS A 213 -15.62 -8.14 27.04
CA LYS A 213 -15.94 -6.71 26.94
C LYS A 213 -16.95 -6.42 25.83
N ALA A 214 -16.94 -7.16 24.74
CA ALA A 214 -17.94 -7.03 23.69
C ALA A 214 -19.32 -7.46 24.17
N GLY A 215 -19.41 -8.57 24.87
CA GLY A 215 -20.67 -9.17 25.35
C GLY A 215 -21.30 -10.10 24.31
N ASP A 216 -22.43 -10.70 24.68
CA ASP A 216 -23.10 -11.74 23.88
C ASP A 216 -23.80 -11.18 22.61
N ASP A 217 -23.96 -9.87 22.52
CA ASP A 217 -24.57 -9.21 21.36
C ASP A 217 -23.65 -9.17 20.13
N TYR A 218 -22.37 -9.54 20.29
CA TYR A 218 -21.39 -9.51 19.21
C TYR A 218 -20.92 -10.90 18.82
N ARG A 219 -20.98 -11.20 17.50
CA ARG A 219 -20.56 -12.46 16.92
C ARG A 219 -19.51 -12.23 15.84
N THR A 220 -18.41 -12.99 15.88
CA THR A 220 -17.36 -12.95 14.85
C THR A 220 -17.59 -14.00 13.78
N HIS A 221 -17.31 -13.63 12.53
CA HIS A 221 -17.35 -14.49 11.34
C HIS A 221 -16.02 -14.38 10.61
N THR A 222 -15.42 -15.50 10.20
CA THR A 222 -14.12 -15.51 9.52
C THR A 222 -14.16 -16.38 8.27
N TRP A 223 -13.71 -15.81 7.15
CA TRP A 223 -13.65 -16.48 5.85
C TRP A 223 -12.32 -16.22 5.13
N GLU A 224 -11.93 -17.16 4.29
CA GLU A 224 -11.05 -16.90 3.17
C GLU A 224 -11.91 -16.51 1.97
N GLY A 225 -11.81 -15.24 1.54
CA GLY A 225 -12.82 -14.64 0.67
C GLY A 225 -14.11 -14.32 1.43
N ILE A 226 -14.69 -13.18 1.15
CA ILE A 226 -15.93 -12.72 1.80
C ILE A 226 -17.11 -13.35 1.04
N PRO A 227 -18.10 -14.00 1.70
CA PRO A 227 -19.30 -14.48 1.03
C PRO A 227 -20.13 -13.35 0.45
N GLU A 228 -20.79 -13.58 -0.70
CA GLU A 228 -21.51 -12.53 -1.45
C GLU A 228 -22.60 -11.82 -0.62
N GLU A 229 -23.28 -12.55 0.26
CA GLU A 229 -24.29 -11.99 1.16
C GLU A 229 -23.72 -10.97 2.17
N TRP A 230 -22.38 -10.86 2.32
CA TRP A 230 -21.71 -9.91 3.18
C TRP A 230 -21.11 -8.71 2.41
N TYR A 231 -21.17 -8.68 1.08
CA TYR A 231 -20.53 -7.64 0.27
C TYR A 231 -21.06 -6.24 0.58
N GLU A 232 -22.36 -6.08 0.74
CA GLU A 232 -22.96 -4.78 1.08
C GLU A 232 -22.46 -4.28 2.45
N ALA A 233 -22.46 -5.16 3.44
CA ALA A 233 -22.01 -4.83 4.79
C ALA A 233 -20.50 -4.54 4.86
N TYR A 234 -19.69 -5.31 4.13
CA TYR A 234 -18.26 -5.04 4.00
C TYR A 234 -18.00 -3.72 3.26
N GLY A 235 -18.74 -3.42 2.20
CA GLY A 235 -18.68 -2.16 1.49
C GLY A 235 -18.96 -0.96 2.40
N GLN A 236 -19.95 -1.07 3.28
CA GLN A 236 -20.23 -0.03 4.28
C GLN A 236 -19.04 0.21 5.23
N LEU A 237 -18.34 -0.86 5.67
CA LEU A 237 -17.10 -0.70 6.45
C LEU A 237 -16.01 0.01 5.67
N MET A 238 -15.81 -0.36 4.38
CA MET A 238 -14.82 0.28 3.51
C MET A 238 -15.15 1.76 3.26
N THR A 239 -16.42 2.10 3.05
CA THR A 239 -16.87 3.50 2.97
C THR A 239 -16.49 4.27 4.23
N ARG A 240 -16.72 3.70 5.42
CA ARG A 240 -16.35 4.33 6.69
C ARG A 240 -14.84 4.38 6.90
N MET A 241 -14.09 3.42 6.40
CA MET A 241 -12.63 3.44 6.48
C MET A 241 -12.06 4.65 5.76
N SER A 242 -12.64 5.06 4.62
CA SER A 242 -12.22 6.23 3.85
C SER A 242 -12.38 7.57 4.59
N THR A 243 -13.16 7.62 5.69
CA THR A 243 -13.43 8.87 6.43
C THR A 243 -13.15 8.79 7.93
N ASP A 244 -13.12 7.59 8.51
CA ASP A 244 -12.96 7.39 9.95
C ASP A 244 -11.48 7.22 10.37
N ALA A 245 -10.60 6.84 9.43
CA ALA A 245 -9.17 6.83 9.64
C ALA A 245 -8.61 8.27 9.66
N PRO A 246 -7.59 8.57 10.46
CA PRO A 246 -6.91 9.86 10.39
C PRO A 246 -6.28 10.07 9.00
N GLN A 247 -6.51 11.24 8.40
CA GLN A 247 -6.02 11.55 7.04
C GLN A 247 -5.11 12.80 7.02
N GLY A 248 -4.78 13.36 8.18
CA GLY A 248 -3.99 14.60 8.24
C GLY A 248 -4.66 15.74 7.44
N ALA A 249 -3.90 16.40 6.56
CA ALA A 249 -4.38 17.46 5.67
C ALA A 249 -4.55 16.99 4.20
N LEU A 250 -4.69 15.69 3.98
CA LEU A 250 -4.90 15.11 2.65
C LEU A 250 -6.23 15.57 2.04
N ASP A 251 -6.18 15.91 0.76
CA ASP A 251 -7.35 16.33 -0.04
C ASP A 251 -8.07 15.10 -0.61
N PHE A 252 -8.60 14.29 0.31
CA PHE A 252 -9.25 13.03 0.01
C PHE A 252 -10.65 13.00 0.60
N GLY A 253 -11.66 12.75 -0.21
CA GLY A 253 -13.06 12.67 0.19
C GLY A 253 -13.53 11.24 0.39
N GLU A 254 -14.76 11.09 0.89
CA GLU A 254 -15.41 9.79 1.08
C GLU A 254 -15.47 9.00 -0.23
N GLU A 255 -15.12 7.73 -0.16
CA GLU A 255 -15.37 6.75 -1.22
C GLU A 255 -16.59 5.93 -0.88
N THR A 256 -17.50 5.79 -1.84
CA THR A 256 -18.68 4.94 -1.68
C THR A 256 -18.36 3.52 -2.14
N TRP A 257 -18.55 2.56 -1.25
CA TRP A 257 -18.37 1.14 -1.55
C TRP A 257 -19.71 0.41 -1.42
N ASP A 258 -20.23 -0.06 -2.54
CA ASP A 258 -21.38 -0.94 -2.64
C ASP A 258 -20.94 -2.40 -2.88
N ALA A 259 -21.91 -3.31 -2.92
CA ALA A 259 -21.64 -4.73 -3.16
C ALA A 259 -20.96 -4.98 -4.52
N GLU A 260 -21.25 -4.17 -5.56
CA GLU A 260 -20.62 -4.31 -6.87
C GLU A 260 -19.14 -3.90 -6.84
N ARG A 261 -18.81 -2.80 -6.18
CA ARG A 261 -17.41 -2.39 -6.01
C ARG A 261 -16.61 -3.41 -5.20
N VAL A 262 -17.21 -4.01 -4.16
CA VAL A 262 -16.60 -5.11 -3.42
C VAL A 262 -16.36 -6.32 -4.32
N ARG A 263 -17.32 -6.69 -5.18
CA ARG A 263 -17.15 -7.79 -6.13
C ARG A 263 -15.99 -7.55 -7.08
N VAL A 264 -15.89 -6.37 -7.67
CA VAL A 264 -14.80 -5.98 -8.58
C VAL A 264 -13.46 -6.01 -7.84
N TYR A 265 -13.39 -5.44 -6.64
CA TYR A 265 -12.19 -5.43 -5.80
C TYR A 265 -11.68 -6.86 -5.49
N LEU A 266 -12.57 -7.76 -5.08
CA LEU A 266 -12.22 -9.14 -4.79
C LEU A 266 -11.81 -9.91 -6.06
N ALA A 267 -12.44 -9.64 -7.20
CA ALA A 267 -12.08 -10.22 -8.49
C ALA A 267 -10.69 -9.77 -8.96
N GLU A 268 -10.34 -8.48 -8.82
CA GLU A 268 -9.00 -7.96 -9.12
C GLU A 268 -7.95 -8.64 -8.25
N ARG A 269 -8.22 -8.79 -6.95
CA ARG A 269 -7.34 -9.49 -5.99
C ARG A 269 -7.12 -10.95 -6.41
N ALA A 270 -8.19 -11.68 -6.68
CA ALA A 270 -8.11 -13.07 -7.11
C ALA A 270 -7.33 -13.24 -8.43
N ALA A 271 -7.56 -12.36 -9.41
CA ALA A 271 -6.84 -12.36 -10.67
C ALA A 271 -5.35 -12.06 -10.53
N SER A 272 -4.93 -11.43 -9.43
CA SER A 272 -3.51 -11.17 -9.08
C SER A 272 -2.90 -12.20 -8.13
N GLY A 273 -3.59 -13.32 -7.86
CA GLY A 273 -3.13 -14.34 -6.92
C GLY A 273 -3.22 -13.89 -5.45
N GLN A 274 -4.11 -12.95 -5.17
CA GLN A 274 -4.32 -12.44 -3.82
C GLN A 274 -5.65 -12.93 -3.26
N ARG A 275 -5.71 -13.17 -1.95
CA ARG A 275 -6.91 -13.56 -1.22
C ARG A 275 -6.96 -12.83 0.12
N LEU A 276 -8.16 -12.58 0.59
CA LEU A 276 -8.37 -12.00 1.92
C LEU A 276 -8.77 -13.11 2.92
N LEU A 277 -8.08 -13.15 4.05
CA LEU A 277 -8.58 -13.82 5.27
C LEU A 277 -9.22 -12.72 6.13
N THR A 278 -10.54 -12.67 6.13
CA THR A 278 -11.32 -11.59 6.73
C THR A 278 -12.09 -12.07 7.95
N THR A 279 -12.01 -11.30 9.03
CA THR A 279 -12.87 -11.46 10.22
C THR A 279 -13.75 -10.23 10.37
N LEU A 280 -15.07 -10.43 10.27
CA LEU A 280 -16.07 -9.41 10.57
C LEU A 280 -16.72 -9.68 11.94
N VAL A 281 -17.20 -8.64 12.59
CA VAL A 281 -17.99 -8.72 13.81
C VAL A 281 -19.39 -8.14 13.58
N GLU A 282 -20.40 -8.98 13.77
CA GLU A 282 -21.82 -8.64 13.67
C GLU A 282 -22.35 -8.23 15.04
N HIS A 283 -23.14 -7.18 15.11
CA HIS A 283 -24.00 -6.87 16.24
C HIS A 283 -25.36 -7.56 16.03
N VAL A 284 -25.54 -8.73 16.67
CA VAL A 284 -26.65 -9.65 16.43
C VAL A 284 -28.04 -9.01 16.59
N PRO A 285 -28.29 -8.14 17.60
CA PRO A 285 -29.63 -7.54 17.76
C PRO A 285 -30.06 -6.64 16.61
N SER A 286 -29.12 -5.97 15.92
CA SER A 286 -29.43 -5.08 14.78
C SER A 286 -29.12 -5.72 13.41
N GLY A 287 -28.32 -6.79 13.37
CA GLY A 287 -27.80 -7.36 12.14
C GLY A 287 -26.73 -6.49 11.44
N GLU A 288 -26.26 -5.41 12.09
CA GLU A 288 -25.23 -4.53 11.56
C GLU A 288 -23.85 -5.15 11.70
N VAL A 289 -22.99 -5.02 10.69
CA VAL A 289 -21.57 -5.33 10.80
C VAL A 289 -20.86 -4.19 11.51
N ALA A 290 -20.49 -4.44 12.77
CA ALA A 290 -19.96 -3.44 13.69
C ALA A 290 -18.46 -3.13 13.47
N GLY A 291 -17.76 -3.99 12.74
CA GLY A 291 -16.34 -3.83 12.45
C GLY A 291 -15.73 -5.05 11.77
N GLY A 292 -14.46 -4.94 11.42
CA GLY A 292 -13.75 -6.02 10.74
C GLY A 292 -12.26 -5.76 10.58
N THR A 293 -11.58 -6.78 10.09
CA THR A 293 -10.14 -6.77 9.77
C THR A 293 -9.84 -7.83 8.73
N SER A 294 -8.84 -7.59 7.86
CA SER A 294 -8.42 -8.54 6.85
C SER A 294 -6.91 -8.72 6.80
N PHE A 295 -6.45 -9.94 6.53
CA PHE A 295 -5.11 -10.21 6.04
C PHE A 295 -5.15 -10.43 4.54
N LEU A 296 -4.24 -9.77 3.82
CA LEU A 296 -3.97 -10.03 2.43
C LEU A 296 -2.93 -11.14 2.32
N LEU A 297 -3.35 -12.26 1.74
CA LEU A 297 -2.51 -13.41 1.39
C LEU A 297 -2.06 -13.25 -0.07
N GLN A 298 -0.80 -13.56 -0.36
CA GLN A 298 -0.24 -13.48 -1.71
C GLN A 298 0.30 -14.82 -2.14
N ASP A 299 -0.17 -15.35 -3.28
CA ASP A 299 0.39 -16.54 -3.89
C ASP A 299 1.88 -16.32 -4.21
N GLY A 300 2.69 -17.34 -4.00
CA GLY A 300 4.14 -17.26 -4.18
C GLY A 300 4.92 -16.58 -3.06
N LYS A 301 4.24 -15.95 -2.08
CA LYS A 301 4.87 -15.29 -0.94
C LYS A 301 4.29 -15.76 0.42
N PRO A 302 4.31 -17.06 0.74
CA PRO A 302 3.62 -17.59 1.93
C PRO A 302 4.23 -17.18 3.26
N ALA A 303 5.47 -16.68 3.27
CA ALA A 303 6.19 -16.32 4.49
C ALA A 303 5.66 -15.04 5.14
N PHE A 304 4.88 -14.20 4.43
CA PHE A 304 4.30 -13.01 5.04
C PHE A 304 2.86 -12.78 4.60
N VAL A 305 2.14 -12.00 5.39
CA VAL A 305 0.84 -11.43 5.05
C VAL A 305 0.85 -9.93 5.34
N PHE A 306 0.01 -9.20 4.64
CA PHE A 306 -0.21 -7.79 4.91
C PHE A 306 -1.53 -7.64 5.68
N GLN A 307 -1.50 -6.91 6.81
CA GLN A 307 -2.70 -6.53 7.54
C GLN A 307 -3.28 -5.30 6.87
N GLU A 308 -4.38 -5.51 6.17
CA GLU A 308 -5.18 -4.45 5.53
C GLU A 308 -5.98 -3.67 6.60
N GLU A 309 -7.17 -3.25 6.29
CA GLU A 309 -8.04 -2.48 7.18
C GLU A 309 -8.27 -3.14 8.54
N THR A 310 -8.44 -2.32 9.54
CA THR A 310 -9.05 -2.69 10.82
C THR A 310 -9.93 -1.53 11.27
N ILE A 311 -11.22 -1.78 11.36
CA ILE A 311 -12.20 -0.76 11.70
C ILE A 311 -13.22 -1.27 12.72
N ALA A 312 -13.65 -0.38 13.62
CA ALA A 312 -14.87 -0.52 14.40
C ALA A 312 -15.73 0.73 14.20
N LEU A 313 -16.97 0.55 13.79
CA LEU A 313 -17.91 1.64 13.57
C LEU A 313 -18.06 2.50 14.82
N LYS A 314 -18.23 3.81 14.65
CA LYS A 314 -18.32 4.78 15.77
C LYS A 314 -19.40 4.42 16.76
N SER A 315 -20.56 3.92 16.28
CA SER A 315 -21.68 3.43 17.09
C SER A 315 -21.34 2.26 18.01
N HIS A 316 -20.30 1.49 17.66
CA HIS A 316 -19.89 0.27 18.36
C HIS A 316 -18.50 0.39 19.02
N ARG A 317 -17.96 1.60 19.15
CA ARG A 317 -16.69 1.83 19.88
C ARG A 317 -16.88 1.61 21.39
N GLY A 318 -15.78 1.33 22.09
CA GLY A 318 -15.80 1.03 23.53
C GLY A 318 -16.03 -0.44 23.88
N HIS A 319 -16.33 -1.30 22.91
CA HIS A 319 -16.54 -2.75 23.07
C HIS A 319 -15.29 -3.60 22.75
N ARG A 320 -14.09 -2.99 22.56
CA ARG A 320 -12.82 -3.66 22.20
C ARG A 320 -12.89 -4.49 20.92
N LEU A 321 -13.78 -4.14 19.99
CA LEU A 321 -13.98 -4.89 18.74
C LEU A 321 -12.72 -4.96 17.89
N GLY A 322 -11.91 -3.89 17.82
CA GLY A 322 -10.65 -3.88 17.09
C GLY A 322 -9.66 -4.95 17.57
N MET A 323 -9.50 -5.11 18.92
CA MET A 323 -8.70 -6.18 19.49
C MET A 323 -9.32 -7.55 19.21
N LEU A 324 -10.64 -7.67 19.34
CA LEU A 324 -11.37 -8.93 19.13
C LEU A 324 -11.15 -9.46 17.71
N VAL A 325 -11.41 -8.63 16.68
CA VAL A 325 -11.28 -9.10 15.28
C VAL A 325 -9.83 -9.42 14.92
N LYS A 326 -8.85 -8.66 15.41
CA LYS A 326 -7.42 -8.95 15.19
C LYS A 326 -6.97 -10.24 15.87
N ALA A 327 -7.35 -10.46 17.12
CA ALA A 327 -6.98 -11.68 17.86
C ALA A 327 -7.59 -12.93 17.20
N VAL A 328 -8.87 -12.88 16.83
CA VAL A 328 -9.55 -13.95 16.08
C VAL A 328 -8.86 -14.20 14.75
N ASN A 329 -8.56 -13.15 13.98
CA ASN A 329 -7.97 -13.29 12.65
C ASN A 329 -6.54 -13.85 12.71
N LEU A 330 -5.73 -13.45 13.71
CA LEU A 330 -4.39 -14.02 13.97
C LEU A 330 -4.47 -15.51 14.33
N ARG A 331 -5.43 -15.91 15.16
CA ARG A 331 -5.67 -17.33 15.49
C ARG A 331 -6.04 -18.14 14.24
N GLU A 332 -6.94 -17.60 13.40
CA GLU A 332 -7.33 -18.24 12.13
C GLU A 332 -6.15 -18.31 11.14
N LEU A 333 -5.32 -17.26 11.07
CA LEU A 333 -4.09 -17.26 10.26
C LEU A 333 -3.14 -18.36 10.71
N ALA A 334 -2.85 -18.46 12.00
CA ALA A 334 -1.96 -19.48 12.54
C ALA A 334 -2.46 -20.90 12.27
N ALA A 335 -3.78 -21.12 12.33
CA ALA A 335 -4.40 -22.43 12.09
C ALA A 335 -4.39 -22.82 10.60
N ARG A 336 -4.63 -21.87 9.69
CA ARG A 336 -4.77 -22.15 8.24
C ARG A 336 -3.46 -22.01 7.47
N TYR A 337 -2.57 -21.13 7.94
CA TYR A 337 -1.33 -20.74 7.25
C TYR A 337 -0.12 -20.78 8.19
N PRO A 338 0.20 -21.96 8.77
CA PRO A 338 1.27 -22.12 9.78
C PRO A 338 2.67 -21.80 9.23
N GLN A 339 2.84 -21.70 7.91
CA GLN A 339 4.08 -21.31 7.24
C GLN A 339 4.32 -19.80 7.23
N THR A 340 3.32 -18.98 7.64
CA THR A 340 3.49 -17.53 7.70
C THR A 340 4.42 -17.16 8.86
N GLU A 341 5.45 -16.39 8.56
CA GLU A 341 6.51 -16.02 9.50
C GLU A 341 6.32 -14.60 10.06
N ARG A 342 5.57 -13.73 9.33
CA ARG A 342 5.42 -12.33 9.72
C ARG A 342 4.18 -11.66 9.13
N VAL A 343 3.74 -10.62 9.82
CA VAL A 343 2.67 -9.71 9.39
C VAL A 343 3.24 -8.31 9.28
N HIS A 344 2.99 -7.62 8.16
CA HIS A 344 3.26 -6.19 8.00
C HIS A 344 1.95 -5.39 8.07
N THR A 345 2.01 -4.17 8.60
CA THR A 345 0.88 -3.21 8.60
C THR A 345 1.38 -1.79 8.62
N PHE A 346 0.56 -0.86 8.10
CA PHE A 346 0.78 0.58 8.20
C PHE A 346 -0.33 1.22 9.03
N ASN A 347 0.03 2.23 9.81
CA ASN A 347 -0.93 3.02 10.57
C ASN A 347 -0.41 4.44 10.73
N ALA A 348 -1.29 5.41 10.51
CA ALA A 348 -1.00 6.80 10.80
C ALA A 348 -0.48 6.98 12.24
N GLU A 349 0.61 7.74 12.41
CA GLU A 349 1.23 7.95 13.72
C GLU A 349 0.30 8.64 14.73
N GLU A 350 -0.65 9.43 14.26
CA GLU A 350 -1.70 10.03 15.09
C GLU A 350 -2.79 9.04 15.53
N ASN A 351 -2.83 7.81 14.99
CA ASN A 351 -3.80 6.78 15.36
C ASN A 351 -3.36 5.99 16.60
N ALA A 352 -3.18 6.69 17.72
CA ALA A 352 -2.70 6.11 18.97
C ALA A 352 -3.50 4.89 19.43
N HIS A 353 -4.82 4.85 19.12
CA HIS A 353 -5.68 3.73 19.49
C HIS A 353 -5.27 2.44 18.75
N MET A 354 -5.11 2.51 17.43
CA MET A 354 -4.71 1.35 16.61
C MET A 354 -3.28 0.94 16.90
N LEU A 355 -2.37 1.91 17.05
CA LEU A 355 -0.99 1.63 17.45
C LEU A 355 -0.92 0.92 18.80
N GLY A 356 -1.76 1.31 19.78
CA GLY A 356 -1.87 0.64 21.08
C GLY A 356 -2.31 -0.82 20.97
N ILE A 357 -3.28 -1.13 20.09
CA ILE A 357 -3.71 -2.51 19.82
C ILE A 357 -2.56 -3.31 19.19
N ASN A 358 -1.87 -2.75 18.20
CA ASN A 358 -0.77 -3.43 17.52
C ASN A 358 0.39 -3.72 18.48
N VAL A 359 0.78 -2.74 19.30
CA VAL A 359 1.84 -2.93 20.31
C VAL A 359 1.47 -4.02 21.31
N ALA A 360 0.22 -4.04 21.78
CA ALA A 360 -0.27 -5.09 22.69
C ALA A 360 -0.20 -6.49 22.06
N LEU A 361 -0.45 -6.62 20.74
CA LEU A 361 -0.32 -7.88 20.00
C LEU A 361 1.14 -8.24 19.64
N GLY A 362 2.12 -7.39 19.99
CA GLY A 362 3.54 -7.66 19.76
C GLY A 362 4.11 -7.07 18.47
N PHE A 363 3.36 -6.27 17.74
CA PHE A 363 3.90 -5.54 16.58
C PHE A 363 4.99 -4.56 17.01
N ARG A 364 6.04 -4.48 16.23
CA ARG A 364 7.19 -3.57 16.44
C ARG A 364 7.40 -2.66 15.23
N PRO A 365 7.83 -1.41 15.43
CA PRO A 365 8.18 -0.53 14.31
C PRO A 365 9.24 -1.19 13.42
N SER A 366 9.03 -1.12 12.11
CA SER A 366 9.94 -1.67 11.09
C SER A 366 10.22 -0.71 9.93
N GLY A 367 9.63 0.47 9.96
CA GLY A 367 9.80 1.54 8.98
C GLY A 367 8.81 2.66 9.21
N ALA A 368 8.87 3.66 8.34
CA ALA A 368 7.91 4.77 8.33
C ALA A 368 7.64 5.21 6.89
N GLU A 369 6.39 5.42 6.54
CA GLU A 369 5.99 5.88 5.22
C GLU A 369 5.59 7.35 5.24
N ALA A 370 6.16 8.12 4.32
CA ALA A 370 5.74 9.48 4.03
C ALA A 370 4.52 9.46 3.13
N ILE A 371 3.44 10.10 3.54
CA ILE A 371 2.31 10.41 2.67
C ILE A 371 2.46 11.87 2.21
N LEU A 372 2.59 12.04 0.92
CA LEU A 372 3.00 13.28 0.27
C LEU A 372 1.88 13.78 -0.65
N GLN A 373 1.66 15.09 -0.66
CA GLN A 373 0.65 15.73 -1.49
C GLN A 373 1.23 16.92 -2.24
N LYS A 374 0.85 17.09 -3.51
CA LYS A 374 1.14 18.28 -4.31
C LYS A 374 -0.15 18.81 -4.90
N ARG A 375 -0.43 20.11 -4.67
CA ARG A 375 -1.56 20.79 -5.29
C ARG A 375 -1.05 21.69 -6.41
N LEU A 376 -1.61 21.52 -7.60
CA LEU A 376 -1.33 22.43 -8.72
C LEU A 376 -2.09 23.74 -8.52
N PRO A 377 -1.52 24.88 -8.98
CA PRO A 377 -2.26 26.13 -9.00
C PRO A 377 -3.56 25.96 -9.79
N THR A 378 -4.68 26.37 -9.21
CA THR A 378 -5.94 26.41 -9.96
C THR A 378 -5.79 27.43 -11.09
N PRO A 379 -6.07 27.06 -12.37
CA PRO A 379 -6.03 28.04 -13.44
C PRO A 379 -7.00 29.19 -13.10
N PRO A 380 -6.61 30.44 -13.38
CA PRO A 380 -7.52 31.57 -13.18
C PRO A 380 -8.80 31.34 -13.99
N LYS A 381 -9.95 31.58 -13.34
CA LYS A 381 -11.28 31.48 -13.95
C LYS A 381 -11.47 32.47 -15.09
#